data_6132cbefd96f86d6de1db690c1315e85
#
_entry.id   6132cbefd96f86d6de1db690c1315e85
#
_cell.length_a   1.000
_cell.length_b   1.000
_cell.length_c   1.000
_cell.angle_alpha   90.00
_cell.angle_beta   90.00
_cell.angle_gamma   90.00
#
_symmetry.space_group_name_H-M   'P 1'
#
loop_
_entity.id
_entity.type
_entity.pdbx_description
1 polymer ?
#
loop_
_entity_poly.entity_id
_entity_poly.type
_entity_poly.pdbx_seq_one_letter_code
_entity_poly.pdbx_strand_id
1 'polypeptide(L)'
;MKKKAPDRYFLPGFLRKMLAAVFLLFIVSLSYAAADNDTKLITFAVKSENLNDVLIKFKDQTGVDILFNKQLIGNRKCNDFEVVNQPIEVVLSKILEGTGFVFSKADGVYVIK
;
A
#
# COMPACT_ATOMS: atom_id res chain seq x y z
N MET A 1 -37.46 -28.04 37.79
CA MET A 1 -37.19 -27.94 37.43
C MET A 1 -36.80 -27.26 36.69
N LYS A 2 -37.00 -27.06 36.42
CA LYS A 2 -36.79 -26.52 35.74
C LYS A 2 -35.83 -25.81 35.61
N LYS A 3 -35.31 -25.73 35.89
CA LYS A 3 -34.38 -25.11 35.95
C LYS A 3 -33.44 -25.32 35.06
N LYS A 4 -33.34 -26.24 34.46
CA LYS A 4 -32.56 -26.50 33.52
C LYS A 4 -32.71 -25.68 32.42
N ALA A 5 -33.72 -25.16 32.03
CA ALA A 5 -33.94 -24.28 30.94
C ALA A 5 -33.09 -23.03 31.06
N PRO A 6 -33.02 -22.41 32.20
CA PRO A 6 -32.12 -21.25 32.33
C PRO A 6 -30.68 -21.59 32.01
N ASP A 7 -30.26 -22.73 32.39
CA ASP A 7 -28.90 -23.15 32.12
C ASP A 7 -28.62 -23.16 30.64
N ARG A 8 -29.56 -23.63 29.90
CA ARG A 8 -29.36 -23.70 28.49
C ARG A 8 -29.27 -22.32 27.88
N TYR A 9 -29.96 -21.41 28.43
CA TYR A 9 -29.90 -20.06 27.90
C TYR A 9 -28.52 -19.50 28.02
N PHE A 10 -27.83 -19.80 29.07
CA PHE A 10 -26.47 -19.33 29.20
C PHE A 10 -25.57 -19.80 28.09
N LEU A 11 -25.71 -21.08 27.78
CA LEU A 11 -24.86 -21.66 26.77
C LEU A 11 -24.94 -20.93 25.44
N PRO A 12 -26.12 -20.63 24.92
CA PRO A 12 -26.18 -19.89 23.67
C PRO A 12 -25.50 -18.52 23.76
N GLY A 13 -25.61 -17.86 24.89
CA GLY A 13 -24.96 -16.60 25.05
C GLY A 13 -23.46 -16.72 24.97
N PHE A 14 -22.94 -17.75 25.61
CA PHE A 14 -21.52 -17.99 25.54
C PHE A 14 -21.07 -18.26 24.13
N LEU A 15 -21.80 -19.11 23.44
CA LEU A 15 -21.44 -19.48 22.10
C LEU A 15 -21.38 -18.27 21.20
N ARG A 16 -22.33 -17.38 21.35
CA ARG A 16 -22.31 -16.19 20.51
C ARG A 16 -21.09 -15.33 20.76
N LYS A 17 -20.70 -15.20 22.00
CA LYS A 17 -19.52 -14.44 22.32
C LYS A 17 -18.27 -15.08 21.76
N MET A 18 -18.21 -16.39 21.85
CA MET A 18 -17.07 -17.09 21.31
C MET A 18 -17.00 -16.95 19.81
N LEU A 19 -18.14 -17.02 19.15
CA LEU A 19 -18.17 -16.85 17.72
C LEU A 19 -17.71 -15.46 17.32
N ALA A 20 -18.11 -14.46 18.06
CA ALA A 20 -17.70 -13.10 17.77
C ALA A 20 -16.19 -12.97 17.92
N ALA A 21 -15.63 -13.57 18.95
CA ALA A 21 -14.19 -13.51 19.15
C ALA A 21 -13.46 -14.19 18.02
N VAL A 22 -13.93 -15.33 17.58
CA VAL A 22 -13.33 -16.05 16.49
C VAL A 22 -13.38 -15.21 15.22
N PHE A 23 -14.50 -14.57 15.01
CA PHE A 23 -14.67 -13.75 13.83
C PHE A 23 -13.67 -12.58 13.82
N LEU A 24 -13.48 -11.97 14.97
CA LEU A 24 -12.49 -10.89 15.06
C LEU A 24 -11.10 -11.38 14.77
N LEU A 25 -10.76 -12.55 15.28
CA LEU A 25 -9.45 -13.12 15.01
C LEU A 25 -9.27 -13.36 13.52
N PHE A 26 -10.32 -13.80 12.87
CA PHE A 26 -10.26 -14.05 11.46
C PHE A 26 -9.99 -12.76 10.69
N ILE A 27 -10.64 -11.68 11.09
CA ILE A 27 -10.43 -10.39 10.44
C ILE A 27 -9.00 -9.94 10.62
N VAL A 28 -8.46 -10.11 11.81
CA VAL A 28 -7.08 -9.73 12.06
C VAL A 28 -6.14 -10.53 11.18
N SER A 29 -6.43 -11.80 10.99
CA SER A 29 -5.61 -12.63 10.11
C SER A 29 -5.62 -12.11 8.69
N LEU A 30 -6.76 -11.68 8.22
CA LEU A 30 -6.85 -11.12 6.89
C LEU A 30 -6.04 -9.84 6.78
N SER A 31 -6.07 -9.05 7.82
CA SER A 31 -5.27 -7.82 7.82
C SER A 31 -3.80 -8.14 7.73
N TYR A 32 -3.38 -9.15 8.42
CA TYR A 32 -2.01 -9.58 8.35
C TYR A 32 -1.64 -10.03 6.95
N ALA A 33 -2.49 -10.82 6.34
CA ALA A 33 -2.23 -11.29 5.00
C ALA A 33 -2.12 -10.12 4.04
N ALA A 34 -2.95 -9.12 4.19
CA ALA A 34 -2.89 -7.95 3.36
C ALA A 34 -1.58 -7.21 3.57
N ALA A 35 -1.11 -7.15 4.81
CA ALA A 35 0.15 -6.49 5.10
C ALA A 35 1.31 -7.24 4.48
N ASP A 36 1.21 -8.56 4.40
CA ASP A 36 2.26 -9.36 3.81
C ASP A 36 2.44 -9.08 2.34
N ASN A 37 1.45 -8.56 1.70
CA ASN A 37 1.56 -8.21 0.30
C ASN A 37 2.39 -6.97 0.09
N ASP A 38 3.03 -6.51 1.15
CA ASP A 38 3.98 -5.47 0.99
C ASP A 38 3.41 -4.20 0.45
N THR A 39 2.28 -3.86 0.87
CA THR A 39 1.69 -2.60 0.47
C THR A 39 2.18 -1.54 1.41
N LYS A 40 3.44 -1.17 1.24
CA LYS A 40 3.97 -0.05 1.98
C LYS A 40 3.27 1.21 1.49
N LEU A 41 2.76 1.98 2.41
CA LEU A 41 2.05 3.20 2.07
C LEU A 41 3.01 4.38 2.11
N ILE A 42 2.92 5.21 1.09
CA ILE A 42 3.88 6.29 0.88
C ILE A 42 3.14 7.62 0.89
N THR A 43 3.72 8.58 1.58
CA THR A 43 3.29 9.97 1.52
C THR A 43 4.38 10.74 0.78
N PHE A 44 4.01 11.39 -0.31
CA PHE A 44 4.99 11.98 -1.19
C PHE A 44 4.41 13.23 -1.85
N ALA A 45 5.26 14.23 -2.02
CA ALA A 45 4.83 15.49 -2.62
C ALA A 45 5.92 15.97 -3.58
N VAL A 46 5.48 16.57 -4.69
CA VAL A 46 6.37 17.11 -5.71
C VAL A 46 5.90 18.50 -6.04
N LYS A 47 6.86 19.43 -6.13
CA LYS A 47 6.54 20.78 -6.50
C LYS A 47 7.69 21.36 -7.32
N SER A 48 7.43 21.63 -8.59
CA SER A 48 8.37 22.27 -9.48
C SER A 48 9.73 21.57 -9.52
N GLU A 49 9.71 20.25 -9.67
CA GLU A 49 10.95 19.48 -9.65
C GLU A 49 11.14 18.74 -10.96
N ASN A 50 12.38 18.43 -11.26
CA ASN A 50 12.72 17.61 -12.42
C ASN A 50 12.42 16.15 -12.14
N LEU A 51 12.04 15.42 -13.19
CA LEU A 51 11.70 14.01 -13.03
C LEU A 51 12.87 13.19 -12.48
N ASN A 52 14.09 13.48 -12.94
CA ASN A 52 15.26 12.79 -12.42
C ASN A 52 15.38 12.95 -10.91
N ASP A 53 15.24 14.18 -10.44
CA ASP A 53 15.37 14.48 -9.02
C ASP A 53 14.25 13.82 -8.22
N VAL A 54 13.04 13.82 -8.78
CA VAL A 54 11.90 13.22 -8.11
C VAL A 54 12.09 11.71 -7.97
N LEU A 55 12.57 11.05 -9.00
CA LEU A 55 12.81 9.62 -8.96
C LEU A 55 13.88 9.26 -7.94
N ILE A 56 14.95 10.05 -7.87
CA ILE A 56 15.99 9.83 -6.89
C ILE A 56 15.45 10.03 -5.48
N LYS A 57 14.68 11.09 -5.27
CA LYS A 57 14.08 11.36 -3.97
C LYS A 57 13.13 10.26 -3.55
N PHE A 58 12.33 9.78 -4.48
CA PHE A 58 11.40 8.69 -4.21
C PHE A 58 12.15 7.42 -3.82
N LYS A 59 13.20 7.10 -4.57
CA LYS A 59 14.01 5.94 -4.29
C LYS A 59 14.64 6.03 -2.91
N ASP A 60 15.21 7.19 -2.58
CA ASP A 60 15.84 7.37 -1.28
C ASP A 60 14.85 7.28 -0.14
N GLN A 61 13.67 7.85 -0.34
CA GLN A 61 12.67 7.88 0.72
C GLN A 61 12.05 6.51 0.97
N THR A 62 11.85 5.73 -0.09
CA THR A 62 11.14 4.46 0.03
C THR A 62 12.06 3.25 0.09
N GLY A 63 13.29 3.37 -0.35
CA GLY A 63 14.18 2.24 -0.46
C GLY A 63 13.83 1.31 -1.61
N VAL A 64 12.96 1.72 -2.50
CA VAL A 64 12.52 0.88 -3.61
C VAL A 64 13.56 0.94 -4.72
N ASP A 65 13.82 -0.18 -5.35
CA ASP A 65 14.75 -0.24 -6.47
C ASP A 65 14.07 0.27 -7.73
N ILE A 66 14.61 1.33 -8.29
CA ILE A 66 14.09 1.92 -9.51
C ILE A 66 15.23 2.06 -10.50
N LEU A 67 15.02 1.55 -11.70
CA LEU A 67 16.00 1.63 -12.76
C LEU A 67 15.48 2.58 -13.83
N PHE A 68 16.23 3.59 -14.15
CA PHE A 68 15.85 4.55 -15.17
C PHE A 68 17.08 5.13 -15.83
N ASN A 69 16.89 5.60 -17.06
CA ASN A 69 17.97 6.17 -17.85
C ASN A 69 17.92 7.69 -17.73
N LYS A 70 18.89 8.25 -17.03
CA LYS A 70 18.93 9.69 -16.78
C LYS A 70 19.00 10.50 -18.07
N GLN A 71 19.72 9.98 -19.04
CA GLN A 71 19.86 10.70 -20.29
C GLN A 71 18.55 10.72 -21.06
N LEU A 72 17.83 9.63 -21.02
CA LEU A 72 16.56 9.56 -21.70
C LEU A 72 15.54 10.48 -21.06
N ILE A 73 15.55 10.57 -19.75
CA ILE A 73 14.64 11.46 -19.03
C ILE A 73 15.03 12.92 -19.25
N GLY A 74 16.32 13.19 -19.28
CA GLY A 74 16.79 14.54 -19.57
C GLY A 74 16.29 15.57 -18.59
N ASN A 75 15.72 16.64 -19.13
CA ASN A 75 15.23 17.75 -18.32
C ASN A 75 13.73 17.72 -18.14
N ARG A 76 13.11 16.57 -18.28
CA ARG A 76 11.68 16.52 -18.12
C ARG A 76 11.26 16.91 -16.74
N LYS A 77 10.15 17.59 -16.66
CA LYS A 77 9.60 18.03 -15.40
C LYS A 77 8.54 17.06 -14.94
N CYS A 78 8.43 16.94 -13.63
CA CYS A 78 7.38 16.18 -13.01
C CYS A 78 6.22 17.10 -12.69
N ASN A 79 5.00 16.64 -12.88
CA ASN A 79 3.84 17.43 -12.50
C ASN A 79 3.77 17.58 -11.00
N ASP A 80 3.26 18.73 -10.56
CA ASP A 80 3.07 18.94 -9.13
C ASP A 80 1.96 18.03 -8.63
N PHE A 81 2.19 17.38 -7.51
CA PHE A 81 1.15 16.57 -6.91
C PHE A 81 1.51 16.26 -5.45
N GLU A 82 0.52 15.81 -4.73
CA GLU A 82 0.71 15.37 -3.35
C GLU A 82 -0.17 14.16 -3.10
N VAL A 83 0.39 13.13 -2.51
CA VAL A 83 -0.35 11.92 -2.14
C VAL A 83 -0.07 11.60 -0.69
N VAL A 84 -1.04 10.97 -0.04
CA VAL A 84 -0.93 10.59 1.36
C VAL A 84 -1.32 9.13 1.48
N ASN A 85 -0.42 8.34 2.05
CA ASN A 85 -0.68 6.92 2.34
C ASN A 85 -1.17 6.16 1.11
N GLN A 86 -0.40 6.23 0.04
CA GLN A 86 -0.72 5.53 -1.19
C GLN A 86 0.29 4.44 -1.48
N PRO A 87 -0.11 3.37 -2.16
CA PRO A 87 0.83 2.31 -2.56
C PRO A 87 1.90 2.86 -3.50
N ILE A 88 3.03 2.16 -3.51
CA ILE A 88 4.16 2.58 -4.35
C ILE A 88 3.76 2.77 -5.79
N GLU A 89 2.98 1.86 -6.33
CA GLU A 89 2.64 1.93 -7.75
C GLU A 89 1.75 3.11 -8.07
N VAL A 90 0.87 3.48 -7.15
CA VAL A 90 0.06 4.66 -7.33
C VAL A 90 0.92 5.91 -7.35
N VAL A 91 1.89 5.99 -6.45
CA VAL A 91 2.79 7.14 -6.39
C VAL A 91 3.64 7.22 -7.65
N LEU A 92 4.17 6.09 -8.12
CA LEU A 92 4.95 6.07 -9.35
C LEU A 92 4.11 6.52 -10.53
N SER A 93 2.86 6.09 -10.61
CA SER A 93 1.97 6.53 -11.67
C SER A 93 1.79 8.04 -11.65
N LYS A 94 1.67 8.61 -10.47
CA LYS A 94 1.56 10.05 -10.34
C LYS A 94 2.83 10.76 -10.77
N ILE A 95 3.97 10.22 -10.39
CA ILE A 95 5.26 10.81 -10.76
C ILE A 95 5.41 10.84 -12.27
N LEU A 96 5.02 9.78 -12.94
CA LEU A 96 5.21 9.66 -14.38
C LEU A 96 4.08 10.27 -15.20
N GLU A 97 3.03 10.73 -14.55
CA GLU A 97 1.88 11.28 -15.25
C GLU A 97 2.30 12.50 -16.07
N GLY A 98 1.94 12.51 -17.33
CA GLY A 98 2.25 13.64 -18.20
C GLY A 98 3.68 13.68 -18.71
N THR A 99 4.52 12.72 -18.31
CA THR A 99 5.93 12.72 -18.76
C THR A 99 6.15 11.89 -20.00
N GLY A 100 5.22 11.03 -20.36
CA GLY A 100 5.40 10.12 -21.48
C GLY A 100 6.12 8.84 -21.11
N PHE A 101 6.52 8.68 -19.87
CA PHE A 101 7.18 7.46 -19.40
C PHE A 101 6.19 6.58 -18.66
N VAL A 102 6.49 5.30 -18.66
CA VAL A 102 5.71 4.32 -17.92
C VAL A 102 6.68 3.46 -17.11
N PHE A 103 6.16 2.68 -16.21
CA PHE A 103 7.00 1.77 -15.43
C PHE A 103 6.49 0.35 -15.59
N SER A 104 7.41 -0.60 -15.41
CA SER A 104 7.06 -2.00 -15.28
C SER A 104 7.85 -2.56 -14.12
N LYS A 105 7.33 -3.61 -13.51
CA LYS A 105 7.96 -4.23 -12.35
C LYS A 105 8.46 -5.61 -12.73
N ALA A 106 9.72 -5.87 -12.43
CA ALA A 106 10.34 -7.16 -12.70
C ALA A 106 11.26 -7.51 -11.54
N ASP A 107 11.00 -8.63 -10.87
CA ASP A 107 11.83 -9.12 -9.77
C ASP A 107 12.05 -8.07 -8.70
N GLY A 108 11.00 -7.33 -8.36
CA GLY A 108 11.10 -6.34 -7.31
C GLY A 108 11.72 -5.03 -7.73
N VAL A 109 12.10 -4.89 -8.98
CA VAL A 109 12.68 -3.66 -9.50
C VAL A 109 11.68 -2.98 -10.41
N TYR A 110 11.50 -1.68 -10.23
CA TYR A 110 10.66 -0.88 -11.11
C TYR A 110 11.52 -0.28 -12.20
N VAL A 111 11.16 -0.53 -13.44
CA VAL A 111 11.91 -0.04 -14.60
C VAL A 111 11.09 1.04 -15.29
N ILE A 112 11.69 2.21 -15.45
CA ILE A 112 11.04 3.36 -16.09
C ILE A 112 11.48 3.40 -17.55
N LYS A 113 10.53 3.47 -18.45
CA LYS A 113 10.85 3.49 -19.88
C LYS A 113 9.80 4.23 -20.71
#